data_e6cd61212d3170aa66d58a436282a4a3
#
_entry.id   e6cd61212d3170aa66d58a436282a4a3
#
_cell.length_a   1.000
_cell.length_b   1.000
_cell.length_c   1.000
_cell.angle_alpha   90.00
_cell.angle_beta   90.00
_cell.angle_gamma   90.00
#
_symmetry.space_group_name_H-M   'P 1'
#
loop_
_entity.id
_entity.type
_entity.pdbx_description
1 polymer ?
#
loop_
_entity_poly.entity_id
_entity_poly.type
_entity_poly.pdbx_seq_one_letter_code
_entity_poly.pdbx_strand_id
1 'polypeptide(L)'
;MNKIKQVLDNKGIKQTWLADKLGKSYNMVNSYVQNRQQPRLEVLYHIAEILEVEVNELLVEKAKYLEETQSKYKKSKKQTK
;
A
#
# COMPACT_ATOMS: atom_id res chain seq x y z
N MET A 1 5.30 -3.20 0.42
CA MET A 1 4.54 -3.24 1.66
C MET A 1 3.54 -2.10 1.71
N ASN A 2 2.45 -2.33 2.41
CA ASN A 2 1.41 -1.32 2.45
C ASN A 2 0.95 -1.06 3.88
N LYS A 3 0.22 0.03 4.06
CA LYS A 3 -0.28 0.45 5.36
C LYS A 3 -1.81 0.42 5.38
N ILE A 4 -2.41 -0.46 4.60
CA ILE A 4 -3.86 -0.54 4.52
C ILE A 4 -4.47 -0.79 5.89
N LYS A 5 -3.85 -1.70 6.67
CA LYS A 5 -4.37 -2.01 8.00
C LYS A 5 -4.44 -0.77 8.88
N GLN A 6 -3.39 0.03 8.86
CA GLN A 6 -3.35 1.25 9.67
C GLN A 6 -4.45 2.23 9.27
N VAL A 7 -4.68 2.37 7.97
CA VAL A 7 -5.70 3.28 7.49
C VAL A 7 -7.08 2.77 7.88
N LEU A 8 -7.31 1.47 7.74
CA LEU A 8 -8.58 0.88 8.17
C LEU A 8 -8.81 1.10 9.65
N ASP A 9 -7.79 0.83 10.46
CA ASP A 9 -7.90 0.99 11.90
C ASP A 9 -8.17 2.44 12.27
N ASN A 10 -7.46 3.36 11.65
CA ASN A 10 -7.64 4.78 11.92
C ASN A 10 -9.03 5.27 11.59
N LYS A 11 -9.61 4.73 10.53
CA LYS A 11 -10.93 5.14 10.09
C LYS A 11 -12.04 4.30 10.70
N GLY A 12 -11.70 3.26 11.45
CA GLY A 12 -12.70 2.37 12.03
C GLY A 12 -13.44 1.56 10.99
N ILE A 13 -12.77 1.18 9.91
CA ILE A 13 -13.39 0.46 8.80
C ILE A 13 -12.99 -1.00 8.86
N LYS A 14 -13.96 -1.88 8.69
CA LYS A 14 -13.71 -3.32 8.72
C LYS A 14 -13.27 -3.82 7.36
N GLN A 15 -12.43 -4.87 7.37
CA GLN A 15 -11.97 -5.50 6.14
C GLN A 15 -13.12 -6.06 5.31
N THR A 16 -14.16 -6.55 5.98
CA THR A 16 -15.32 -7.10 5.26
C THR A 16 -16.00 -6.00 4.44
N TRP A 17 -16.10 -4.82 5.01
CA TRP A 17 -16.69 -3.70 4.29
C TRP A 17 -15.85 -3.33 3.07
N LEU A 18 -14.53 -3.30 3.26
CA LEU A 18 -13.64 -2.97 2.15
C LEU A 18 -13.72 -4.02 1.06
N ALA A 19 -13.74 -5.31 1.46
CA ALA A 19 -13.83 -6.39 0.49
C ALA A 19 -15.09 -6.27 -0.35
N ASP A 20 -16.19 -5.96 0.29
CA ASP A 20 -17.47 -5.79 -0.39
C ASP A 20 -17.39 -4.65 -1.41
N LYS A 21 -16.88 -3.50 -0.99
CA LYS A 21 -16.77 -2.35 -1.88
C LYS A 21 -15.80 -2.59 -3.03
N LEU A 22 -14.76 -3.34 -2.76
CA LEU A 22 -13.74 -3.63 -3.74
C LEU A 22 -14.16 -4.73 -4.71
N GLY A 23 -15.17 -5.51 -4.35
CA GLY A 23 -15.63 -6.62 -5.17
C GLY A 23 -14.68 -7.79 -5.14
N LYS A 24 -13.96 -7.97 -4.05
CA LYS A 24 -13.02 -9.08 -3.89
C LYS A 24 -13.36 -9.86 -2.63
N SER A 25 -12.84 -11.09 -2.56
CA SER A 25 -13.11 -11.93 -1.41
C SER A 25 -12.42 -11.36 -0.16
N TYR A 26 -12.97 -11.70 0.99
CA TYR A 26 -12.36 -11.31 2.25
C TYR A 26 -10.92 -11.84 2.33
N ASN A 27 -10.72 -13.09 1.91
CA ASN A 27 -9.40 -13.69 1.99
C ASN A 27 -8.37 -12.92 1.17
N MET A 28 -8.78 -12.46 -0.01
CA MET A 28 -7.88 -11.69 -0.85
C MET A 28 -7.52 -10.36 -0.17
N VAL A 29 -8.53 -9.66 0.35
CA VAL A 29 -8.29 -8.39 1.02
C VAL A 29 -7.45 -8.60 2.27
N ASN A 30 -7.72 -9.65 3.01
CA ASN A 30 -6.93 -9.96 4.20
C ASN A 30 -5.46 -10.20 3.84
N SER A 31 -5.20 -10.84 2.71
CA SER A 31 -3.82 -11.03 2.25
C SER A 31 -3.13 -9.70 2.01
N TYR A 32 -3.84 -8.74 1.43
CA TYR A 32 -3.30 -7.39 1.24
C TYR A 32 -3.02 -6.71 2.58
N VAL A 33 -3.99 -6.79 3.49
CA VAL A 33 -3.90 -6.13 4.78
C VAL A 33 -2.76 -6.68 5.62
N GLN A 34 -2.54 -8.00 5.53
CA GLN A 34 -1.47 -8.66 6.27
C GLN A 34 -0.13 -8.61 5.56
N ASN A 35 -0.08 -7.96 4.41
CA ASN A 35 1.13 -7.85 3.61
C ASN A 35 1.69 -9.18 3.13
N ARG A 36 0.82 -10.18 2.99
CA ARG A 36 1.22 -11.45 2.40
C ARG A 36 1.24 -11.35 0.88
N GLN A 37 0.43 -10.46 0.35
CA GLN A 37 0.34 -10.22 -1.08
C GLN A 37 0.09 -8.75 -1.28
N GLN A 38 0.76 -8.13 -2.23
CA GLN A 38 0.56 -6.72 -2.50
C GLN A 38 -0.47 -6.55 -3.60
N PRO A 39 -1.38 -5.58 -3.46
CA PRO A 39 -2.34 -5.32 -4.52
C PRO A 39 -1.63 -4.70 -5.73
N ARG A 40 -2.17 -4.97 -6.90
CA ARG A 40 -1.68 -4.31 -8.10
C ARG A 40 -1.99 -2.83 -7.99
N LEU A 41 -1.28 -2.05 -8.80
CA LEU A 41 -1.41 -0.60 -8.73
C LEU A 41 -2.84 -0.14 -8.92
N GLU A 42 -3.56 -0.69 -9.88
CA GLU A 42 -4.94 -0.27 -10.10
C GLU A 42 -5.84 -0.64 -8.92
N VAL A 43 -5.56 -1.78 -8.28
CA VAL A 43 -6.32 -2.16 -7.09
C VAL A 43 -5.99 -1.23 -5.95
N LEU A 44 -4.73 -0.87 -5.81
CA LEU A 44 -4.29 0.04 -4.77
C LEU A 44 -4.96 1.40 -4.92
N TYR A 45 -5.02 1.93 -6.14
CA TYR A 45 -5.71 3.18 -6.40
C TYR A 45 -7.20 3.07 -6.07
N HIS A 46 -7.80 1.93 -6.38
CA HIS A 46 -9.21 1.71 -6.08
C HIS A 46 -9.45 1.70 -4.58
N ILE A 47 -8.55 1.05 -3.84
CA ILE A 47 -8.66 1.04 -2.38
C ILE A 47 -8.55 2.46 -1.84
N ALA A 48 -7.60 3.23 -2.35
CA ALA A 48 -7.43 4.62 -1.91
C ALA A 48 -8.70 5.42 -2.15
N GLU A 49 -9.32 5.22 -3.30
CA GLU A 49 -10.55 5.90 -3.64
C GLU A 49 -11.68 5.53 -2.69
N ILE A 50 -11.82 4.23 -2.42
CA ILE A 50 -12.86 3.76 -1.52
C ILE A 50 -12.67 4.31 -0.12
N LEU A 51 -11.42 4.34 0.35
CA LEU A 51 -11.11 4.81 1.69
C LEU A 51 -10.99 6.33 1.77
N GLU A 52 -11.05 7.00 0.63
CA GLU A 52 -10.95 8.46 0.54
C GLU A 52 -9.63 8.96 1.11
N VAL A 53 -8.56 8.34 0.70
CA VAL A 53 -7.20 8.75 1.07
C VAL A 53 -6.35 8.83 -0.18
N GLU A 54 -5.21 9.48 -0.06
CA GLU A 54 -4.23 9.49 -1.13
C GLU A 54 -3.53 8.13 -1.18
N VAL A 55 -3.16 7.72 -2.38
CA VAL A 55 -2.55 6.41 -2.54
C VAL A 55 -1.24 6.29 -1.74
N ASN A 56 -0.52 7.39 -1.59
CA ASN A 56 0.74 7.34 -0.83
C ASN A 56 0.50 7.11 0.65
N GLU A 57 -0.71 7.34 1.15
CA GLU A 57 -1.02 7.02 2.54
C GLU A 57 -1.14 5.51 2.77
N LEU A 58 -1.28 4.75 1.69
CA LEU A 58 -1.37 3.30 1.78
C LEU A 58 -0.02 2.62 1.63
N LEU A 59 1.04 3.37 1.40
CA LEU A 59 2.37 2.83 1.18
C LEU A 59 3.26 3.10 2.39
N VAL A 60 4.35 2.33 2.48
CA VAL A 60 5.30 2.56 3.57
C VAL A 60 5.85 3.98 3.47
N GLU A 61 6.38 4.45 4.58
CA GLU A 61 6.90 5.80 4.64
C GLU A 61 7.88 6.05 3.50
N LYS A 62 7.63 7.13 2.80
CA LYS A 62 8.42 7.47 1.63
C LYS A 62 9.89 7.66 1.97
N ALA A 63 10.15 8.33 3.07
CA ALA A 63 11.53 8.61 3.47
C ALA A 63 12.31 7.33 3.69
N LYS A 64 11.71 6.39 4.40
CA LYS A 64 12.37 5.12 4.69
C LYS A 64 12.60 4.33 3.42
N TYR A 65 11.61 4.30 2.58
CA TYR A 65 11.74 3.59 1.30
C TYR A 65 12.82 4.19 0.43
N LEU A 66 12.87 5.52 0.37
CA LEU A 66 13.87 6.20 -0.45
C LEU A 66 15.27 5.99 0.08
N GLU A 67 15.42 5.94 1.40
CA GLU A 67 16.73 5.67 1.99
C GLU A 67 17.26 4.32 1.52
N GLU A 68 16.43 3.30 1.61
CA GLU A 68 16.86 1.98 1.20
C GLU A 68 17.16 1.93 -0.29
N THR A 69 16.31 2.58 -1.07
CA THR A 69 16.49 2.59 -2.51
C THR A 69 17.75 3.34 -2.90
N GLN A 70 17.96 4.49 -2.30
CA GLN A 70 19.13 5.30 -2.60
C GLN A 70 20.41 4.61 -2.18
N SER A 71 20.35 3.90 -1.08
CA SER A 71 21.50 3.12 -0.64
C SER A 71 21.92 2.13 -1.72
N LYS A 72 20.93 1.54 -2.37
CA LYS A 72 21.16 0.57 -3.42
C LYS A 72 21.68 1.20 -4.70
N TYR A 73 21.08 2.31 -5.09
CA TYR A 73 21.32 2.88 -6.42
C TYR A 73 22.30 4.03 -6.43
N LYS A 74 22.80 4.40 -5.29
CA LYS A 74 23.70 5.52 -5.21
C LYS A 74 24.91 5.36 -6.10
N LYS A 75 25.47 4.17 -6.11
CA LYS A 75 26.63 3.88 -6.93
C LYS A 75 26.33 4.01 -8.41
N SER A 76 25.17 3.52 -8.80
CA SER A 76 24.76 3.60 -10.20
C SER A 76 24.67 5.04 -10.64
N LYS A 77 24.12 5.89 -9.83
CA LYS A 77 23.98 7.29 -10.16
C LYS A 77 25.35 7.94 -10.37
N LYS A 78 26.27 7.63 -9.50
CA LYS A 78 27.62 8.17 -9.64
C LYS A 78 28.27 7.71 -10.92
N GLN A 79 28.00 6.49 -11.29
CA GLN A 79 28.60 5.94 -12.51
C GLN A 79 28.05 6.58 -13.75
N THR A 80 26.80 6.97 -13.72
CA THR A 80 26.18 7.56 -14.89
C THR A 80 26.57 9.01 -15.08
N LYS A 81 27.18 9.58 -14.10
CA LYS A 81 27.66 10.95 -14.19
C LYS A 81 29.12 10.96 -14.57
#